data_c7a77598f0c19b5e184a2beefacb85c4
#
_entry.id   c7a77598f0c19b5e184a2beefacb85c4
#
_cell.length_a   1.000
_cell.length_b   1.000
_cell.length_c   1.000
_cell.angle_alpha   90.00
_cell.angle_beta   90.00
_cell.angle_gamma   90.00
#
_symmetry.space_group_name_H-M   'P 1'
#
loop_
_entity.id
_entity.type
_entity.pdbx_description
1 polymer ?
#
loop_
_entity_poly.entity_id
_entity_poly.type
_entity_poly.pdbx_seq_one_letter_code
_entity_poly.pdbx_strand_id
1 'polypeptide(L)'
;EKFIEEHGGRIGDISIFGQESNPTTLRLAKMNLAIRGIDAKIELGDTFLNDKHGDLKADYILANPPFNVSDWSGEQLRDDKRWKYGVPPAGNANYAWLQHFVHKLSPNGTAGIVLANGSMNSNSGGEGEIRQSMIEGGLIDCMVALPAQLFYNTMIPACLWFLARNKTNGKFRNRSNEILFIDARKLGAMINRRNKDLTDEDIKIIADTYHSWRNKNGNYEDKPGFCKSATIQEVKTNNYVLMPGRYVGTETEEDDGIPFDEKMNNLTSKLAEQFAKGNGLEKTIRENLKGIGYEF
;
A
#
# COMPACT_ATOMS: atom_id res chain seq x y z
N GLU A 1 -13.54 -15.26 1.49
CA GLU A 1 -15.01 -15.27 1.37
C GLU A 1 -15.44 -14.13 0.44
N LYS A 2 -15.43 -12.86 0.86
CA LYS A 2 -15.83 -11.70 0.03
C LYS A 2 -15.19 -11.67 -1.37
N PHE A 3 -13.90 -12.01 -1.48
CA PHE A 3 -13.22 -12.08 -2.78
C PHE A 3 -13.89 -13.06 -3.74
N ILE A 4 -14.36 -14.21 -3.25
CA ILE A 4 -15.00 -15.25 -4.06
C ILE A 4 -16.42 -14.82 -4.44
N GLU A 5 -17.15 -14.26 -3.50
CA GLU A 5 -18.51 -13.74 -3.70
C GLU A 5 -18.54 -12.67 -4.78
N GLU A 6 -17.62 -11.69 -4.71
CA GLU A 6 -17.48 -10.61 -5.69
C GLU A 6 -17.10 -11.10 -7.11
N HIS A 7 -16.50 -12.31 -7.21
CA HIS A 7 -16.17 -12.93 -8.50
C HIS A 7 -17.22 -13.96 -8.96
N GLY A 8 -18.36 -14.06 -8.26
CA GLY A 8 -19.46 -14.96 -8.61
C GLY A 8 -19.12 -16.45 -8.45
N GLY A 9 -18.09 -16.78 -7.68
CA GLY A 9 -17.66 -18.14 -7.39
C GLY A 9 -18.26 -18.72 -6.11
N ARG A 10 -18.01 -20.01 -5.86
CA ARG A 10 -18.32 -20.68 -4.61
C ARG A 10 -17.05 -21.00 -3.85
N ILE A 11 -17.10 -21.04 -2.52
CA ILE A 11 -15.96 -21.37 -1.66
C ILE A 11 -15.31 -22.72 -2.06
N GLY A 12 -16.12 -23.69 -2.47
CA GLY A 12 -15.64 -25.01 -2.94
C GLY A 12 -14.90 -25.00 -4.29
N ASP A 13 -14.97 -23.91 -5.06
CA ASP A 13 -14.37 -23.82 -6.40
C ASP A 13 -12.89 -23.38 -6.34
N ILE A 14 -12.36 -23.08 -5.16
CA ILE A 14 -11.00 -22.63 -4.95
C ILE A 14 -10.21 -23.50 -3.98
N SER A 15 -8.90 -23.54 -4.18
CA SER A 15 -7.95 -24.13 -3.23
C SER A 15 -7.17 -23.03 -2.52
N ILE A 16 -7.21 -23.02 -1.20
CA ILE A 16 -6.58 -22.00 -0.37
C ILE A 16 -5.31 -22.56 0.26
N PHE A 17 -4.21 -21.85 0.12
CA PHE A 17 -2.92 -22.18 0.68
C PHE A 17 -2.39 -21.02 1.51
N GLY A 18 -1.70 -21.31 2.57
CA GLY A 18 -1.05 -20.32 3.41
C GLY A 18 0.07 -20.92 4.23
N GLN A 19 0.88 -20.05 4.79
CA GLN A 19 1.95 -20.43 5.68
C GLN A 19 2.08 -19.41 6.81
N GLU A 20 2.27 -19.89 8.02
CA GLU A 20 2.37 -19.06 9.22
C GLU A 20 3.52 -19.58 10.10
N SER A 21 4.39 -18.68 10.54
CA SER A 21 5.54 -19.02 11.37
C SER A 21 5.18 -19.20 12.86
N ASN A 22 4.12 -18.53 13.32
CA ASN A 22 3.68 -18.56 14.70
C ASN A 22 2.64 -19.67 14.95
N PRO A 23 2.91 -20.67 15.81
CA PRO A 23 1.97 -21.77 16.06
C PRO A 23 0.62 -21.33 16.64
N THR A 24 0.59 -20.24 17.40
CA THR A 24 -0.66 -19.71 17.98
C THR A 24 -1.50 -19.03 16.91
N THR A 25 -0.89 -18.20 16.07
CA THR A 25 -1.54 -17.56 14.93
C THR A 25 -2.08 -18.59 13.94
N LEU A 26 -1.30 -19.66 13.68
CA LEU A 26 -1.76 -20.78 12.86
C LEU A 26 -3.03 -21.43 13.41
N ARG A 27 -3.09 -21.70 14.74
CA ARG A 27 -4.28 -22.27 15.37
C ARG A 27 -5.49 -21.34 15.23
N LEU A 28 -5.31 -20.04 15.46
CA LEU A 28 -6.36 -19.04 15.28
C LEU A 28 -6.83 -18.98 13.82
N ALA A 29 -5.92 -19.04 12.86
CA ALA A 29 -6.27 -19.09 11.44
C ALA A 29 -7.11 -20.33 11.11
N LYS A 30 -6.68 -21.52 11.55
CA LYS A 30 -7.43 -22.76 11.35
C LYS A 30 -8.80 -22.74 12.01
N MET A 31 -8.92 -22.22 13.24
CA MET A 31 -10.21 -22.04 13.91
C MET A 31 -11.14 -21.11 13.13
N ASN A 32 -10.61 -20.00 12.66
CA ASN A 32 -11.36 -19.00 11.89
C ASN A 32 -11.89 -19.58 10.56
N LEU A 33 -11.07 -20.35 9.85
CA LEU A 33 -11.45 -21.05 8.63
C LEU A 33 -12.52 -22.14 8.91
N ALA A 34 -12.33 -22.93 9.96
CA ALA A 34 -13.26 -23.97 10.36
C ALA A 34 -14.68 -23.43 10.70
N ILE A 35 -14.76 -22.32 11.46
CA ILE A 35 -16.04 -21.65 11.78
C ILE A 35 -16.77 -21.18 10.51
N ARG A 36 -16.01 -20.81 9.47
CA ARG A 36 -16.59 -20.37 8.17
C ARG A 36 -16.81 -21.50 7.18
N GLY A 37 -16.49 -22.76 7.56
CA GLY A 37 -16.59 -23.91 6.65
C GLY A 37 -15.64 -23.84 5.45
N ILE A 38 -14.50 -23.15 5.63
CA ILE A 38 -13.50 -22.97 4.56
C ILE A 38 -12.39 -24.00 4.74
N ASP A 39 -12.19 -24.86 3.74
CA ASP A 39 -11.05 -25.77 3.67
C ASP A 39 -9.82 -25.04 3.13
N ALA A 40 -8.68 -25.17 3.85
CA ALA A 40 -7.45 -24.49 3.46
C ALA A 40 -6.21 -25.27 3.98
N LYS A 41 -5.17 -25.30 3.15
CA LYS A 41 -3.87 -25.92 3.50
C LYS A 41 -2.96 -24.85 4.09
N ILE A 42 -3.08 -24.61 5.40
CA ILE A 42 -2.21 -23.67 6.13
C ILE A 42 -1.15 -24.47 6.89
N GLU A 43 0.11 -24.25 6.52
CA GLU A 43 1.26 -24.97 7.07
C GLU A 43 2.04 -24.12 8.09
N LEU A 44 2.68 -24.80 9.05
CA LEU A 44 3.59 -24.16 10.01
C LEU A 44 4.99 -24.07 9.42
N GLY A 45 5.58 -22.88 9.38
CA GLY A 45 6.95 -22.70 8.96
C GLY A 45 7.29 -21.25 8.58
N ASP A 46 8.57 -20.94 8.64
CA ASP A 46 9.08 -19.68 8.10
C ASP A 46 9.03 -19.69 6.56
N THR A 47 8.41 -18.67 5.98
CA THR A 47 8.19 -18.59 4.52
C THR A 47 9.49 -18.46 3.73
N PHE A 48 10.51 -17.83 4.30
CA PHE A 48 11.78 -17.64 3.62
C PHE A 48 12.69 -18.84 3.74
N LEU A 49 12.83 -19.40 4.97
CA LEU A 49 13.75 -20.50 5.26
C LEU A 49 13.18 -21.89 4.95
N ASN A 50 11.87 -22.04 5.01
CA ASN A 50 11.21 -23.35 4.92
C ASN A 50 9.86 -23.23 4.20
N ASP A 51 9.91 -22.91 2.93
CA ASP A 51 8.72 -22.79 2.07
C ASP A 51 8.01 -24.15 1.92
N LYS A 52 6.88 -24.32 2.62
CA LYS A 52 6.08 -25.54 2.61
C LYS A 52 5.30 -25.78 1.33
N HIS A 53 5.16 -24.75 0.51
CA HIS A 53 4.44 -24.78 -0.76
C HIS A 53 5.37 -24.53 -1.96
N GLY A 54 6.59 -25.10 -1.96
CA GLY A 54 7.67 -24.81 -2.91
C GLY A 54 7.23 -24.76 -4.38
N ASP A 55 6.42 -25.72 -4.82
CA ASP A 55 5.99 -25.87 -6.23
C ASP A 55 4.66 -25.16 -6.54
N LEU A 56 4.01 -24.57 -5.53
CA LEU A 56 2.74 -23.87 -5.71
C LEU A 56 2.89 -22.67 -6.65
N LYS A 57 1.97 -22.59 -7.63
CA LYS A 57 1.75 -21.41 -8.46
C LYS A 57 0.30 -20.97 -8.28
N ALA A 58 0.13 -19.80 -7.68
CA ALA A 58 -1.16 -19.24 -7.33
C ALA A 58 -1.70 -18.30 -8.40
N ASP A 59 -2.98 -18.38 -8.69
CA ASP A 59 -3.66 -17.43 -9.59
C ASP A 59 -3.91 -16.09 -8.90
N TYR A 60 -4.14 -16.13 -7.58
CA TYR A 60 -4.34 -14.95 -6.76
C TYR A 60 -3.52 -15.05 -5.46
N ILE A 61 -2.87 -13.95 -5.10
CA ILE A 61 -2.18 -13.82 -3.82
C ILE A 61 -2.74 -12.58 -3.12
N LEU A 62 -3.19 -12.75 -1.87
CA LEU A 62 -3.57 -11.66 -0.98
C LEU A 62 -2.72 -11.75 0.27
N ALA A 63 -1.95 -10.71 0.57
CA ALA A 63 -1.02 -10.74 1.70
C ALA A 63 -0.90 -9.38 2.39
N ASN A 64 -0.79 -9.45 3.70
CA ASN A 64 -0.36 -8.35 4.56
C ASN A 64 0.84 -8.84 5.38
N PRO A 65 2.04 -8.92 4.76
CA PRO A 65 3.23 -9.38 5.46
C PRO A 65 3.65 -8.37 6.55
N PRO A 66 4.45 -8.79 7.55
CA PRO A 66 4.96 -7.87 8.55
C PRO A 66 5.84 -6.79 7.89
N PHE A 67 5.65 -5.52 8.30
CA PHE A 67 6.34 -4.37 7.70
C PHE A 67 7.77 -4.24 8.22
N ASN A 68 8.71 -3.96 7.33
CA ASN A 68 10.08 -3.56 7.65
C ASN A 68 10.83 -4.55 8.58
N VAL A 69 10.62 -5.84 8.42
CA VAL A 69 11.29 -6.86 9.24
C VAL A 69 12.78 -6.90 8.88
N SER A 70 13.65 -6.78 9.90
CA SER A 70 15.09 -6.88 9.77
C SER A 70 15.62 -8.31 9.94
N ASP A 71 14.96 -9.11 10.79
CA ASP A 71 15.36 -10.48 11.15
C ASP A 71 14.66 -11.54 10.28
N TRP A 72 14.92 -11.52 8.97
CA TRP A 72 14.31 -12.46 8.02
C TRP A 72 15.32 -13.44 7.41
N SER A 73 16.51 -13.56 8.00
CA SER A 73 17.62 -14.40 7.55
C SER A 73 18.19 -14.04 6.16
N GLY A 74 18.13 -12.77 5.79
CA GLY A 74 18.52 -12.27 4.47
C GLY A 74 19.94 -12.61 4.08
N GLU A 75 20.92 -12.60 5.02
CA GLU A 75 22.31 -12.97 4.76
C GLU A 75 22.47 -14.45 4.34
N GLN A 76 21.67 -15.35 4.90
CA GLN A 76 21.70 -16.77 4.55
C GLN A 76 21.05 -17.07 3.20
N LEU A 77 20.20 -16.16 2.72
CA LEU A 77 19.37 -16.33 1.54
C LEU A 77 19.84 -15.51 0.33
N ARG A 78 21.08 -15.01 0.35
CA ARG A 78 21.61 -14.15 -0.74
C ARG A 78 21.53 -14.78 -2.13
N ASP A 79 21.73 -16.10 -2.21
CA ASP A 79 21.74 -16.85 -3.47
C ASP A 79 20.39 -17.55 -3.76
N ASP A 80 19.31 -17.13 -3.10
CA ASP A 80 18.00 -17.73 -3.31
C ASP A 80 17.44 -17.44 -4.70
N LYS A 81 16.94 -18.48 -5.37
CA LYS A 81 16.35 -18.41 -6.73
C LYS A 81 15.17 -17.45 -6.89
N ARG A 82 14.59 -16.99 -5.77
CA ARG A 82 13.48 -16.04 -5.75
C ARG A 82 13.93 -14.61 -6.10
N TRP A 83 15.21 -14.28 -5.89
CA TRP A 83 15.73 -12.91 -6.05
C TRP A 83 16.07 -12.56 -7.49
N LYS A 84 15.09 -12.69 -8.37
CA LYS A 84 15.23 -12.49 -9.81
C LYS A 84 15.49 -11.03 -10.20
N TYR A 85 15.04 -10.10 -9.37
CA TYR A 85 15.09 -8.66 -9.64
C TYR A 85 16.14 -7.94 -8.81
N GLY A 86 16.95 -8.69 -8.06
CA GLY A 86 18.02 -8.22 -7.21
C GLY A 86 17.91 -8.79 -5.81
N VAL A 87 19.04 -8.90 -5.10
CA VAL A 87 19.10 -9.45 -3.74
C VAL A 87 18.51 -8.44 -2.76
N PRO A 88 17.45 -8.78 -2.00
CA PRO A 88 16.88 -7.86 -1.03
C PRO A 88 17.85 -7.56 0.11
N PRO A 89 17.81 -6.34 0.69
CA PRO A 89 18.66 -5.99 1.82
C PRO A 89 18.36 -6.86 3.04
N ALA A 90 19.42 -7.35 3.71
CA ALA A 90 19.27 -8.16 4.92
C ALA A 90 18.50 -7.43 6.05
N GLY A 91 18.60 -6.12 6.11
CA GLY A 91 17.94 -5.28 7.11
C GLY A 91 16.47 -4.94 6.83
N ASN A 92 15.88 -5.38 5.70
CA ASN A 92 14.47 -5.11 5.38
C ASN A 92 13.88 -6.15 4.42
N ALA A 93 12.84 -6.84 4.84
CA ALA A 93 12.20 -7.90 4.09
C ALA A 93 11.15 -7.44 3.06
N ASN A 94 10.81 -6.16 2.94
CA ASN A 94 9.72 -5.71 2.07
C ASN A 94 9.87 -6.22 0.64
N TYR A 95 11.05 -6.09 0.04
CA TYR A 95 11.31 -6.56 -1.32
C TYR A 95 11.58 -8.07 -1.42
N ALA A 96 11.90 -8.72 -0.30
CA ALA A 96 11.92 -10.18 -0.23
C ALA A 96 10.49 -10.73 -0.34
N TRP A 97 9.53 -10.15 0.37
CA TRP A 97 8.11 -10.48 0.26
C TRP A 97 7.59 -10.28 -1.16
N LEU A 98 7.83 -9.11 -1.77
CA LEU A 98 7.38 -8.84 -3.14
C LEU A 98 7.91 -9.86 -4.13
N GLN A 99 9.21 -10.18 -4.07
CA GLN A 99 9.81 -11.16 -4.98
C GLN A 99 9.35 -12.59 -4.68
N HIS A 100 9.14 -12.95 -3.41
CA HIS A 100 8.54 -14.23 -3.04
C HIS A 100 7.16 -14.40 -3.66
N PHE A 101 6.29 -13.39 -3.58
CA PHE A 101 4.96 -13.44 -4.19
C PHE A 101 5.03 -13.53 -5.71
N VAL A 102 5.89 -12.75 -6.36
CA VAL A 102 6.13 -12.87 -7.81
C VAL A 102 6.58 -14.29 -8.18
N HIS A 103 7.45 -14.90 -7.37
CA HIS A 103 7.90 -16.29 -7.58
C HIS A 103 6.74 -17.29 -7.48
N LYS A 104 5.78 -17.04 -6.58
CA LYS A 104 4.59 -17.88 -6.36
C LYS A 104 3.45 -17.66 -7.35
N LEU A 105 3.42 -16.56 -8.08
CA LEU A 105 2.37 -16.33 -9.07
C LEU A 105 2.43 -17.33 -10.24
N SER A 106 1.27 -17.80 -10.68
CA SER A 106 1.08 -18.49 -11.96
C SER A 106 1.38 -17.54 -13.13
N PRO A 107 1.53 -18.03 -14.38
CA PRO A 107 1.86 -17.19 -15.53
C PRO A 107 0.90 -16.02 -15.78
N ASN A 108 -0.36 -16.15 -15.39
CA ASN A 108 -1.40 -15.09 -15.49
C ASN A 108 -1.88 -14.60 -14.11
N GLY A 109 -1.18 -14.99 -13.06
CA GLY A 109 -1.56 -14.68 -11.69
C GLY A 109 -1.39 -13.20 -11.35
N THR A 110 -2.16 -12.76 -10.35
CA THR A 110 -2.15 -11.40 -9.80
C THR A 110 -2.01 -11.44 -8.28
N ALA A 111 -1.40 -10.40 -7.72
CA ALA A 111 -1.26 -10.27 -6.27
C ALA A 111 -1.70 -8.89 -5.78
N GLY A 112 -2.34 -8.84 -4.61
CA GLY A 112 -2.62 -7.64 -3.83
C GLY A 112 -1.89 -7.71 -2.49
N ILE A 113 -0.97 -6.78 -2.26
CA ILE A 113 -0.05 -6.83 -1.12
C ILE A 113 -0.10 -5.50 -0.38
N VAL A 114 -0.25 -5.56 0.94
CA VAL A 114 -0.17 -4.38 1.82
C VAL A 114 1.26 -4.21 2.31
N LEU A 115 1.85 -3.04 2.14
CA LEU A 115 3.15 -2.68 2.68
C LEU A 115 3.15 -1.26 3.26
N ALA A 116 4.16 -0.94 4.07
CA ALA A 116 4.39 0.43 4.52
C ALA A 116 4.75 1.36 3.35
N ASN A 117 4.35 2.63 3.44
CA ASN A 117 4.57 3.62 2.37
C ASN A 117 6.04 3.76 1.95
N GLY A 118 6.99 3.56 2.86
CA GLY A 118 8.42 3.57 2.56
C GLY A 118 8.83 2.62 1.44
N SER A 119 8.10 1.50 1.24
CA SER A 119 8.36 0.56 0.15
C SER A 119 8.26 1.18 -1.25
N MET A 120 7.47 2.25 -1.41
CA MET A 120 7.27 2.92 -2.70
C MET A 120 8.44 3.78 -3.16
N ASN A 121 9.32 4.22 -2.26
CA ASN A 121 10.36 5.22 -2.54
C ASN A 121 11.71 4.97 -1.90
N SER A 122 11.86 4.00 -1.01
CA SER A 122 13.14 3.67 -0.38
C SER A 122 14.19 3.27 -1.42
N ASN A 123 15.42 3.75 -1.22
CA ASN A 123 16.59 3.36 -1.99
C ASN A 123 17.65 2.68 -1.09
N SER A 124 17.31 2.43 0.18
CA SER A 124 18.24 1.83 1.13
C SER A 124 18.58 0.39 0.74
N GLY A 125 19.86 0.04 0.82
CA GLY A 125 20.32 -1.35 0.63
C GLY A 125 19.97 -1.98 -0.72
N GLY A 126 19.84 -1.19 -1.79
CA GLY A 126 19.54 -1.70 -3.14
C GLY A 126 18.04 -1.82 -3.45
N GLU A 127 17.15 -1.36 -2.56
CA GLU A 127 15.69 -1.44 -2.80
C GLU A 127 15.26 -0.66 -4.05
N GLY A 128 15.95 0.45 -4.36
CA GLY A 128 15.69 1.26 -5.56
C GLY A 128 15.92 0.49 -6.85
N GLU A 129 17.03 -0.24 -6.95
CA GLU A 129 17.40 -1.05 -8.10
C GLU A 129 16.45 -2.25 -8.29
N ILE A 130 16.04 -2.88 -7.19
CA ILE A 130 15.05 -3.97 -7.23
C ILE A 130 13.71 -3.43 -7.74
N ARG A 131 13.27 -2.28 -7.22
CA ARG A 131 12.03 -1.63 -7.65
C ARG A 131 12.08 -1.30 -9.14
N GLN A 132 13.18 -0.70 -9.61
CA GLN A 132 13.39 -0.44 -11.03
C GLN A 132 13.29 -1.72 -11.85
N SER A 133 14.00 -2.78 -11.47
CA SER A 133 14.00 -4.06 -12.19
C SER A 133 12.61 -4.68 -12.25
N MET A 134 11.82 -4.58 -11.17
CA MET A 134 10.43 -5.07 -11.14
C MET A 134 9.50 -4.25 -12.04
N ILE A 135 9.69 -2.93 -12.12
CA ILE A 135 8.93 -2.03 -13.00
C ILE A 135 9.27 -2.33 -14.46
N GLU A 136 10.54 -2.39 -14.81
CA GLU A 136 11.01 -2.72 -16.17
C GLU A 136 10.62 -4.14 -16.57
N GLY A 137 10.53 -5.05 -15.61
CA GLY A 137 9.96 -6.41 -15.79
C GLY A 137 8.44 -6.43 -15.97
N GLY A 138 7.76 -5.28 -15.96
CA GLY A 138 6.32 -5.15 -16.22
C GLY A 138 5.42 -5.74 -15.14
N LEU A 139 5.91 -5.91 -13.91
CA LEU A 139 5.18 -6.59 -12.84
C LEU A 139 4.17 -5.70 -12.11
N ILE A 140 4.42 -4.40 -12.02
CA ILE A 140 3.59 -3.48 -11.24
C ILE A 140 2.37 -3.09 -12.09
N ASP A 141 1.18 -3.41 -11.60
CA ASP A 141 -0.09 -3.12 -12.30
C ASP A 141 -0.74 -1.84 -11.74
N CYS A 142 -0.88 -1.75 -10.41
CA CYS A 142 -1.46 -0.58 -9.77
C CYS A 142 -0.81 -0.32 -8.41
N MET A 143 -0.73 0.95 -8.04
CA MET A 143 -0.28 1.40 -6.71
C MET A 143 -1.37 2.25 -6.07
N VAL A 144 -1.75 1.94 -4.83
CA VAL A 144 -2.74 2.73 -4.07
C VAL A 144 -2.09 3.24 -2.79
N ALA A 145 -2.07 4.54 -2.59
CA ALA A 145 -1.69 5.13 -1.29
C ALA A 145 -2.93 5.18 -0.40
N LEU A 146 -2.87 4.54 0.76
CA LEU A 146 -3.97 4.48 1.72
C LEU A 146 -3.87 5.61 2.76
N PRO A 147 -4.98 6.00 3.40
CA PRO A 147 -4.95 6.92 4.53
C PRO A 147 -4.15 6.32 5.70
N ALA A 148 -3.62 7.19 6.55
CA ALA A 148 -3.05 6.78 7.82
C ALA A 148 -4.15 6.29 8.79
N GLN A 149 -3.75 5.66 9.88
CA GLN A 149 -4.63 5.27 10.98
C GLN A 149 -5.63 4.13 10.68
N LEU A 150 -5.41 3.35 9.62
CA LEU A 150 -6.25 2.19 9.29
C LEU A 150 -5.99 0.97 10.18
N PHE A 151 -4.86 0.91 10.86
CA PHE A 151 -4.49 -0.23 11.70
C PHE A 151 -4.64 0.09 13.19
N TYR A 152 -5.14 -0.86 13.98
CA TYR A 152 -5.34 -0.68 15.43
C TYR A 152 -4.04 -0.44 16.20
N ASN A 153 -2.96 -1.10 15.77
CA ASN A 153 -1.69 -1.13 16.51
C ASN A 153 -0.62 -0.19 15.95
N THR A 154 -0.86 0.46 14.82
CA THR A 154 0.10 1.40 14.22
C THR A 154 -0.61 2.50 13.46
N MET A 155 -0.04 3.70 13.51
CA MET A 155 -0.53 4.83 12.73
C MET A 155 0.22 4.98 11.40
N ILE A 156 1.12 4.05 11.09
CA ILE A 156 1.94 4.09 9.87
C ILE A 156 1.02 4.01 8.64
N PRO A 157 1.12 4.95 7.69
CA PRO A 157 0.39 4.87 6.45
C PRO A 157 0.88 3.70 5.61
N ALA A 158 -0.06 2.99 5.01
CA ALA A 158 0.22 1.84 4.16
C ALA A 158 -0.12 2.13 2.69
N CYS A 159 0.36 1.25 1.84
CA CYS A 159 0.04 1.24 0.41
C CYS A 159 -0.32 -0.16 -0.06
N LEU A 160 -1.07 -0.23 -1.16
CA LEU A 160 -1.36 -1.48 -1.84
C LEU A 160 -0.49 -1.58 -3.09
N TRP A 161 0.19 -2.70 -3.20
CA TRP A 161 0.91 -3.13 -4.40
C TRP A 161 0.04 -4.14 -5.14
N PHE A 162 -0.42 -3.80 -6.34
CA PHE A 162 -1.03 -4.78 -7.23
C PHE A 162 -0.01 -5.22 -8.26
N LEU A 163 0.30 -6.52 -8.24
CA LEU A 163 1.23 -7.15 -9.16
C LEU A 163 0.47 -8.01 -10.18
N ALA A 164 0.93 -8.03 -11.43
CA ALA A 164 0.39 -8.88 -12.48
C ALA A 164 1.55 -9.52 -13.25
N ARG A 165 1.54 -10.87 -13.35
CA ARG A 165 2.57 -11.63 -14.11
C ARG A 165 2.49 -11.37 -15.61
N ASN A 166 1.28 -11.13 -16.12
CA ASN A 166 1.02 -10.93 -17.53
C ASN A 166 -0.05 -9.85 -17.73
N LYS A 167 0.37 -8.72 -18.23
CA LYS A 167 -0.51 -7.57 -18.53
C LYS A 167 -1.08 -7.61 -19.95
N THR A 168 -0.72 -8.61 -20.74
CA THR A 168 -1.12 -8.78 -22.16
C THR A 168 -1.88 -10.07 -22.42
N ASN A 169 -2.45 -10.69 -21.37
CA ASN A 169 -3.06 -12.04 -21.41
C ASN A 169 -4.36 -12.14 -22.23
N GLY A 170 -4.81 -11.07 -22.87
CA GLY A 170 -6.03 -11.04 -23.67
C GLY A 170 -7.34 -11.03 -22.89
N LYS A 171 -7.35 -11.33 -21.58
CA LYS A 171 -8.52 -11.22 -20.71
C LYS A 171 -8.91 -9.77 -20.50
N PHE A 172 -7.92 -8.91 -20.29
CA PHE A 172 -8.06 -7.49 -20.07
C PHE A 172 -7.42 -6.67 -21.21
N ARG A 173 -7.49 -5.32 -21.16
CA ARG A 173 -6.73 -4.50 -22.09
C ARG A 173 -5.22 -4.68 -21.91
N ASN A 174 -4.45 -4.38 -22.92
CA ASN A 174 -2.99 -4.36 -22.81
C ASN A 174 -2.56 -3.16 -21.94
N ARG A 175 -1.83 -3.43 -20.86
CA ARG A 175 -1.34 -2.45 -19.89
C ARG A 175 0.17 -2.53 -19.67
N SER A 176 0.89 -3.19 -20.59
CA SER A 176 2.32 -3.49 -20.43
C SER A 176 3.19 -2.24 -20.19
N ASN A 177 2.81 -1.10 -20.74
CA ASN A 177 3.57 0.14 -20.67
C ASN A 177 3.01 1.15 -19.66
N GLU A 178 2.12 0.73 -18.79
CA GLU A 178 1.41 1.62 -17.87
C GLU A 178 1.38 1.07 -16.46
N ILE A 179 1.28 1.97 -15.49
CA ILE A 179 0.97 1.69 -14.08
C ILE A 179 -0.14 2.66 -13.67
N LEU A 180 -1.19 2.12 -13.04
CA LEU A 180 -2.23 2.94 -12.43
C LEU A 180 -1.77 3.41 -11.04
N PHE A 181 -1.91 4.70 -10.79
CA PHE A 181 -1.69 5.30 -9.48
C PHE A 181 -3.01 5.82 -8.93
N ILE A 182 -3.34 5.47 -7.68
CA ILE A 182 -4.54 5.93 -6.96
C ILE A 182 -4.09 6.52 -5.63
N ASP A 183 -4.42 7.78 -5.39
CA ASP A 183 -4.19 8.46 -4.13
C ASP A 183 -5.46 8.46 -3.28
N ALA A 184 -5.61 7.43 -2.46
CA ALA A 184 -6.75 7.27 -1.57
C ALA A 184 -6.54 7.87 -0.16
N ARG A 185 -5.47 8.66 0.06
CA ARG A 185 -5.13 9.22 1.37
C ARG A 185 -6.21 10.12 1.97
N LYS A 186 -7.04 10.72 1.14
CA LYS A 186 -8.16 11.57 1.56
C LYS A 186 -9.42 10.78 1.93
N LEU A 187 -9.51 9.50 1.54
CA LEU A 187 -10.64 8.64 1.82
C LEU A 187 -10.66 8.17 3.28
N GLY A 188 -11.76 7.55 3.67
CA GLY A 188 -11.97 6.98 5.00
C GLY A 188 -12.54 7.98 6.00
N ALA A 189 -13.34 7.43 6.91
CA ALA A 189 -13.96 8.14 8.02
C ALA A 189 -13.31 7.77 9.35
N MET A 190 -13.25 8.72 10.29
CA MET A 190 -12.79 8.45 11.65
C MET A 190 -13.85 7.64 12.40
N ILE A 191 -13.52 6.42 12.81
CA ILE A 191 -14.39 5.57 13.63
C ILE A 191 -14.23 5.86 15.14
N ASN A 192 -13.08 6.44 15.52
CA ASN A 192 -12.80 6.93 16.85
C ASN A 192 -11.68 8.00 16.78
N ARG A 193 -11.19 8.48 17.92
CA ARG A 193 -10.14 9.53 17.97
C ARG A 193 -8.80 9.13 17.38
N ARG A 194 -8.57 7.84 17.12
CA ARG A 194 -7.27 7.30 16.68
C ARG A 194 -7.32 6.56 15.36
N ASN A 195 -8.47 5.94 15.03
CA ASN A 195 -8.58 5.05 13.90
C ASN A 195 -9.54 5.55 12.85
N LYS A 196 -9.15 5.38 11.60
CA LYS A 196 -9.98 5.50 10.40
C LYS A 196 -10.45 4.12 9.93
N ASP A 197 -11.54 4.09 9.20
CA ASP A 197 -11.94 2.94 8.40
C ASP A 197 -12.34 3.40 7.01
N LEU A 198 -12.16 2.54 6.02
CA LEU A 198 -12.65 2.78 4.66
C LEU A 198 -14.11 2.33 4.61
N THR A 199 -14.98 3.20 4.13
CA THR A 199 -16.38 2.85 3.90
C THR A 199 -16.52 1.93 2.69
N ASP A 200 -17.65 1.26 2.55
CA ASP A 200 -17.92 0.43 1.36
C ASP A 200 -17.90 1.29 0.08
N GLU A 201 -18.30 2.56 0.15
CA GLU A 201 -18.19 3.53 -0.95
C GLU A 201 -16.74 3.85 -1.30
N ASP A 202 -15.89 4.06 -0.31
CA ASP A 202 -14.45 4.29 -0.54
C ASP A 202 -13.79 3.11 -1.22
N ILE A 203 -14.09 1.90 -0.74
CA ILE A 203 -13.58 0.65 -1.34
C ILE A 203 -14.11 0.52 -2.78
N LYS A 204 -15.38 0.82 -3.00
CA LYS A 204 -16.01 0.75 -4.31
C LYS A 204 -15.37 1.74 -5.29
N ILE A 205 -15.12 2.98 -4.89
CA ILE A 205 -14.46 3.99 -5.72
C ILE A 205 -13.07 3.53 -6.17
N ILE A 206 -12.26 2.96 -5.26
CA ILE A 206 -10.94 2.41 -5.58
C ILE A 206 -11.07 1.22 -6.55
N ALA A 207 -11.96 0.28 -6.24
CA ALA A 207 -12.18 -0.92 -7.05
C ALA A 207 -12.71 -0.60 -8.45
N ASP A 208 -13.70 0.28 -8.57
CA ASP A 208 -14.29 0.71 -9.84
C ASP A 208 -13.26 1.44 -10.71
N THR A 209 -12.40 2.26 -10.10
CA THR A 209 -11.29 2.93 -10.80
C THR A 209 -10.32 1.91 -11.39
N TYR A 210 -9.88 0.92 -10.59
CA TYR A 210 -9.00 -0.14 -11.08
C TYR A 210 -9.66 -1.01 -12.14
N HIS A 211 -10.93 -1.39 -11.96
CA HIS A 211 -11.67 -2.21 -12.93
C HIS A 211 -11.92 -1.46 -14.24
N SER A 212 -12.32 -0.19 -14.19
CA SER A 212 -12.50 0.65 -15.37
C SER A 212 -11.21 0.77 -16.16
N TRP A 213 -10.09 0.98 -15.47
CA TRP A 213 -8.77 1.08 -16.10
C TRP A 213 -8.32 -0.25 -16.72
N ARG A 214 -8.58 -1.38 -16.06
CA ARG A 214 -8.10 -2.70 -16.47
C ARG A 214 -8.94 -3.32 -17.58
N ASN A 215 -10.24 -3.09 -17.62
CA ASN A 215 -11.16 -3.75 -18.54
C ASN A 215 -11.07 -3.19 -19.97
N LYS A 216 -11.30 -4.04 -20.98
CA LYS A 216 -11.27 -3.65 -22.40
C LYS A 216 -12.29 -2.57 -22.76
N ASN A 217 -13.45 -2.61 -22.13
CA ASN A 217 -14.57 -1.69 -22.35
C ASN A 217 -14.78 -0.74 -21.16
N GLY A 218 -13.74 -0.53 -20.36
CA GLY A 218 -13.83 0.35 -19.21
C GLY A 218 -13.73 1.82 -19.63
N ASN A 219 -14.52 2.68 -19.00
CA ASN A 219 -14.50 4.13 -19.20
C ASN A 219 -13.60 4.78 -18.15
N TYR A 220 -12.30 4.48 -18.22
CA TYR A 220 -11.32 5.07 -17.32
C TYR A 220 -10.89 6.45 -17.84
N GLU A 221 -10.85 7.40 -16.94
CA GLU A 221 -10.27 8.73 -17.13
C GLU A 221 -9.38 9.10 -15.95
N ASP A 222 -8.26 9.77 -16.20
CA ASP A 222 -7.43 10.35 -15.16
C ASP A 222 -8.21 11.41 -14.39
N LYS A 223 -8.12 11.38 -13.06
CA LYS A 223 -8.77 12.37 -12.17
C LYS A 223 -7.70 13.09 -11.34
N PRO A 224 -7.47 14.40 -11.60
CA PRO A 224 -6.51 15.18 -10.82
C PRO A 224 -6.73 15.04 -9.31
N GLY A 225 -5.64 14.87 -8.57
CA GLY A 225 -5.69 14.67 -7.13
C GLY A 225 -6.13 13.28 -6.65
N PHE A 226 -6.59 12.38 -7.55
CA PHE A 226 -7.08 11.06 -7.16
C PHE A 226 -6.45 9.90 -7.92
N CYS A 227 -6.51 9.87 -9.26
CA CYS A 227 -5.94 8.75 -10.01
C CYS A 227 -5.32 9.17 -11.33
N LYS A 228 -4.28 8.45 -11.75
CA LYS A 228 -3.63 8.63 -13.06
C LYS A 228 -3.03 7.33 -13.56
N SER A 229 -3.22 7.06 -14.86
CA SER A 229 -2.47 6.04 -15.60
C SER A 229 -1.18 6.64 -16.13
N ALA A 230 -0.04 6.35 -15.49
CA ALA A 230 1.25 6.85 -15.93
C ALA A 230 1.98 5.83 -16.79
N THR A 231 2.65 6.30 -17.84
CA THR A 231 3.52 5.46 -18.67
C THR A 231 4.79 5.06 -17.93
N ILE A 232 5.41 3.94 -18.31
CA ILE A 232 6.71 3.53 -17.77
C ILE A 232 7.77 4.61 -17.97
N GLN A 233 7.67 5.39 -19.06
CA GLN A 233 8.60 6.52 -19.30
C GLN A 233 8.42 7.65 -18.27
N GLU A 234 7.19 7.98 -17.89
CA GLU A 234 6.92 8.93 -16.81
C GLU A 234 7.46 8.41 -15.46
N VAL A 235 7.28 7.11 -15.19
CA VAL A 235 7.80 6.48 -13.97
C VAL A 235 9.33 6.54 -13.93
N LYS A 236 9.99 6.30 -15.06
CA LYS A 236 11.44 6.44 -15.19
C LYS A 236 11.90 7.88 -14.94
N THR A 237 11.23 8.86 -15.50
CA THR A 237 11.52 10.30 -15.27
C THR A 237 11.35 10.69 -13.80
N ASN A 238 10.48 10.01 -13.06
CA ASN A 238 10.30 10.15 -11.62
C ASN A 238 11.22 9.24 -10.79
N ASN A 239 12.35 8.77 -11.35
CA ASN A 239 13.34 7.92 -10.68
C ASN A 239 12.73 6.62 -10.10
N TYR A 240 11.77 6.03 -10.81
CA TYR A 240 11.06 4.81 -10.43
C TYR A 240 10.39 4.86 -9.05
N VAL A 241 10.12 6.05 -8.53
CA VAL A 241 9.34 6.23 -7.30
C VAL A 241 7.87 5.96 -7.60
N LEU A 242 7.22 5.13 -6.77
CA LEU A 242 5.85 4.66 -6.98
C LEU A 242 4.81 5.36 -6.10
N MET A 243 5.13 6.53 -5.54
CA MET A 243 4.18 7.29 -4.70
C MET A 243 3.09 7.94 -5.57
N PRO A 244 1.81 7.55 -5.42
CA PRO A 244 0.71 8.07 -6.25
C PRO A 244 0.62 9.59 -6.30
N GLY A 245 0.83 10.28 -5.18
CA GLY A 245 0.80 11.74 -5.14
C GLY A 245 1.78 12.48 -6.06
N ARG A 246 2.79 11.78 -6.61
CA ARG A 246 3.69 12.36 -7.63
C ARG A 246 3.07 12.39 -9.03
N TYR A 247 2.07 11.55 -9.27
CA TYR A 247 1.49 11.33 -10.61
C TYR A 247 0.13 11.97 -10.76
N VAL A 248 -0.71 11.93 -9.73
CA VAL A 248 -2.11 12.36 -9.81
C VAL A 248 -2.31 13.88 -9.89
N GLY A 249 -1.24 14.66 -9.64
CA GLY A 249 -1.33 16.12 -9.62
C GLY A 249 -2.11 16.65 -8.40
N THR A 250 -2.46 17.92 -8.46
CA THR A 250 -3.34 18.57 -7.47
C THR A 250 -4.76 18.62 -8.02
N GLU A 251 -5.74 18.47 -7.14
CA GLU A 251 -7.12 18.85 -7.49
C GLU A 251 -7.12 20.29 -7.96
N THR A 252 -7.85 20.57 -9.02
CA THR A 252 -8.19 21.93 -9.37
C THR A 252 -9.03 22.47 -8.22
N GLU A 253 -8.43 23.27 -7.34
CA GLU A 253 -9.23 24.07 -6.43
C GLU A 253 -10.12 24.97 -7.29
N GLU A 254 -11.43 24.90 -7.08
CA GLU A 254 -12.31 25.91 -7.66
C GLU A 254 -11.77 27.26 -7.18
N ASP A 255 -11.51 28.14 -8.13
CA ASP A 255 -11.08 29.50 -7.83
C ASP A 255 -12.19 30.14 -6.99
N ASP A 256 -11.93 30.35 -5.70
CA ASP A 256 -12.87 30.95 -4.77
C ASP A 256 -13.13 32.44 -5.11
N GLY A 257 -12.55 32.94 -6.20
CA GLY A 257 -12.69 34.29 -6.70
C GLY A 257 -12.06 35.35 -5.81
N ILE A 258 -11.36 34.96 -4.73
CA ILE A 258 -10.68 35.89 -3.82
C ILE A 258 -9.27 36.17 -4.37
N PRO A 259 -8.92 37.42 -4.69
CA PRO A 259 -7.58 37.77 -5.14
C PRO A 259 -6.49 37.29 -4.16
N PHE A 260 -5.37 36.81 -4.72
CA PHE A 260 -4.25 36.28 -3.94
C PHE A 260 -3.80 37.24 -2.82
N ASP A 261 -3.69 38.53 -3.13
CA ASP A 261 -3.25 39.54 -2.16
C ASP A 261 -4.23 39.69 -1.00
N GLU A 262 -5.53 39.60 -1.24
CA GLU A 262 -6.55 39.63 -0.20
C GLU A 262 -6.48 38.37 0.68
N LYS A 263 -6.31 37.21 0.07
CA LYS A 263 -6.14 35.93 0.76
C LYS A 263 -4.88 35.92 1.64
N MET A 264 -3.77 36.43 1.10
CA MET A 264 -2.50 36.58 1.84
C MET A 264 -2.62 37.57 3.02
N ASN A 265 -3.27 38.70 2.81
CA ASN A 265 -3.51 39.66 3.88
C ASN A 265 -4.36 39.09 5.02
N ASN A 266 -5.40 38.34 4.69
CA ASN A 266 -6.25 37.65 5.66
C ASN A 266 -5.47 36.57 6.44
N LEU A 267 -4.65 35.77 5.73
CA LEU A 267 -3.85 34.72 6.34
C LEU A 267 -2.74 35.29 7.25
N THR A 268 -2.03 36.34 6.81
CA THR A 268 -0.99 36.98 7.60
C THR A 268 -1.55 37.69 8.83
N SER A 269 -2.73 38.33 8.73
CA SER A 269 -3.43 38.92 9.87
C SER A 269 -3.81 37.83 10.88
N LYS A 270 -4.39 36.73 10.42
CA LYS A 270 -4.74 35.59 11.26
C LYS A 270 -3.52 34.95 11.93
N LEU A 271 -2.40 34.82 11.22
CA LEU A 271 -1.15 34.36 11.77
C LEU A 271 -0.61 35.29 12.88
N ALA A 272 -0.67 36.60 12.67
CA ALA A 272 -0.26 37.58 13.66
C ALA A 272 -1.11 37.50 14.95
N GLU A 273 -2.42 37.32 14.84
CA GLU A 273 -3.31 37.07 15.96
C GLU A 273 -2.94 35.78 16.71
N GLN A 274 -2.64 34.71 15.99
CA GLN A 274 -2.24 33.43 16.60
C GLN A 274 -0.92 33.55 17.35
N PHE A 275 0.07 34.25 16.80
CA PHE A 275 1.32 34.53 17.49
C PHE A 275 1.12 35.38 18.75
N ALA A 276 0.29 36.43 18.69
CA ALA A 276 -0.04 37.25 19.86
C ALA A 276 -0.72 36.42 20.97
N LYS A 277 -1.65 35.54 20.59
CA LYS A 277 -2.29 34.60 21.51
C LYS A 277 -1.31 33.57 22.09
N GLY A 278 -0.40 33.04 21.27
CA GLY A 278 0.67 32.13 21.70
C GLY A 278 1.58 32.79 22.76
N ASN A 279 2.03 34.01 22.51
CA ASN A 279 2.85 34.78 23.44
C ASN A 279 2.11 35.05 24.76
N GLY A 280 0.80 35.37 24.69
CA GLY A 280 -0.04 35.53 25.89
C GLY A 280 -0.15 34.24 26.71
N LEU A 281 -0.37 33.11 26.06
CA LEU A 281 -0.41 31.79 26.71
C LEU A 281 0.94 31.40 27.33
N GLU A 282 2.04 31.67 26.64
CA GLU A 282 3.38 31.44 27.19
C GLU A 282 3.62 32.23 28.47
N LYS A 283 3.26 33.52 28.47
CA LYS A 283 3.36 34.35 29.65
C LYS A 283 2.54 33.81 30.83
N THR A 284 1.30 33.42 30.55
CA THR A 284 0.42 32.81 31.56
C THR A 284 0.98 31.52 32.13
N ILE A 285 1.55 30.66 31.27
CA ILE A 285 2.19 29.42 31.72
C ILE A 285 3.39 29.70 32.61
N ARG A 286 4.25 30.67 32.26
CA ARG A 286 5.38 31.08 33.08
C ARG A 286 4.96 31.64 34.43
N GLU A 287 3.93 32.51 34.46
CA GLU A 287 3.35 33.03 35.68
C GLU A 287 2.78 31.95 36.59
N ASN A 288 2.02 31.01 36.03
CA ASN A 288 1.43 29.91 36.79
C ASN A 288 2.50 28.98 37.37
N LEU A 289 3.56 28.63 36.57
CA LEU A 289 4.65 27.81 37.05
C LEU A 289 5.45 28.52 38.16
N LYS A 290 5.69 29.82 38.02
CA LYS A 290 6.32 30.61 39.07
C LYS A 290 5.48 30.62 40.38
N GLY A 291 4.15 30.67 40.25
CA GLY A 291 3.24 30.61 41.40
C GLY A 291 3.31 29.28 42.20
N ILE A 292 3.75 28.20 41.59
CA ILE A 292 3.94 26.89 42.23
C ILE A 292 5.42 26.55 42.49
N GLY A 293 6.34 27.52 42.30
CA GLY A 293 7.75 27.41 42.67
C GLY A 293 8.68 26.84 41.55
N TYR A 294 8.21 26.84 40.30
CA TYR A 294 9.03 26.43 39.15
C TYR A 294 9.24 27.60 38.19
N GLU A 295 10.49 27.91 37.87
CA GLU A 295 10.88 28.90 36.85
C GLU A 295 11.63 28.20 35.70
N PHE A 296 11.32 28.59 34.43
CA PHE A 296 12.06 28.16 33.23
C PHE A 296 12.13 29.27 32.17
#